data_ffd73e917031284e5d0094684173e563
#
_entry.id   ffd73e917031284e5d0094684173e563
#
_cell.length_a   1.000
_cell.length_b   1.000
_cell.length_c   1.000
_cell.angle_alpha   90.00
_cell.angle_beta   90.00
_cell.angle_gamma   90.00
#
_symmetry.space_group_name_H-M   'P 1'
#
loop_
_entity.id
_entity.type
_entity.pdbx_description
1 polymer ?
#
loop_
_entity_poly.entity_id
_entity_poly.type
_entity_poly.pdbx_seq_one_letter_code
_entity_poly.pdbx_strand_id
1 'polypeptide(L)'
;MVNGIVDYLEKLNIKVFGPNKIASQLEGSKIFTKKLCQEYNIPTANFGIFENRIDAKKFLENTKYPNVIKADNLAAGKGVYICNNEQESFMAVEEIFDGKFGKAKNVLIEEFLKGEEMSYFIISDGSTIK
;
A
#
# COMPACT_ATOMS: atom_id res chain seq x y z
N MET A 1 -6.37 9.85 -10.80
CA MET A 1 -5.46 10.84 -10.20
C MET A 1 -4.00 10.38 -10.30
N VAL A 2 -3.69 9.13 -10.05
CA VAL A 2 -2.31 8.57 -10.10
C VAL A 2 -1.58 8.83 -11.42
N ASN A 3 -2.31 8.98 -12.52
CA ASN A 3 -1.75 9.31 -13.84
C ASN A 3 -1.54 10.82 -14.07
N GLY A 4 -1.75 11.68 -13.05
CA GLY A 4 -1.45 13.11 -13.12
C GLY A 4 -2.49 13.95 -13.84
N ILE A 5 -3.77 13.58 -13.79
CA ILE A 5 -4.85 14.36 -14.43
C ILE A 5 -4.97 15.76 -13.82
N VAL A 6 -4.74 15.92 -12.50
CA VAL A 6 -4.78 17.22 -11.84
C VAL A 6 -3.68 18.13 -12.39
N ASP A 7 -2.43 17.63 -12.42
CA ASP A 7 -1.27 18.37 -12.95
C ASP A 7 -1.46 18.76 -14.44
N TYR A 8 -2.15 17.91 -15.20
CA TYR A 8 -2.47 18.19 -16.60
C TYR A 8 -3.51 19.31 -16.73
N LEU A 9 -4.60 19.26 -15.97
CA LEU A 9 -5.65 20.27 -16.01
C LEU A 9 -5.16 21.64 -15.51
N GLU A 10 -4.34 21.67 -14.47
CA GLU A 10 -3.71 22.88 -13.95
C GLU A 10 -2.85 23.58 -15.00
N LYS A 11 -2.06 22.83 -15.81
CA LYS A 11 -1.29 23.37 -16.94
C LYS A 11 -2.15 24.02 -18.01
N LEU A 12 -3.42 23.62 -18.11
CA LEU A 12 -4.40 24.22 -19.01
C LEU A 12 -5.18 25.38 -18.35
N ASN A 13 -4.79 25.81 -17.15
CA ASN A 13 -5.50 26.78 -16.32
C ASN A 13 -6.96 26.41 -16.01
N ILE A 14 -7.26 25.11 -15.97
CA ILE A 14 -8.57 24.60 -15.58
C ILE A 14 -8.56 24.38 -14.06
N LYS A 15 -9.48 25.03 -13.35
CA LYS A 15 -9.63 24.82 -11.90
C LYS A 15 -10.05 23.38 -11.63
N VAL A 16 -9.29 22.69 -10.81
CA VAL A 16 -9.51 21.30 -10.44
C VAL A 16 -9.26 21.10 -8.94
N PHE A 17 -10.07 20.29 -8.30
CA PHE A 17 -9.85 19.86 -6.92
C PHE A 17 -9.37 18.40 -6.91
N GLY A 18 -8.24 18.15 -6.26
CA GLY A 18 -7.68 16.79 -6.11
C GLY A 18 -6.18 16.82 -5.87
N PRO A 19 -5.61 15.69 -5.45
CA PRO A 19 -4.16 15.56 -5.25
C PRO A 19 -3.41 15.60 -6.60
N ASN A 20 -2.26 16.24 -6.62
CA ASN A 20 -1.33 16.15 -7.73
C ASN A 20 -0.79 14.72 -7.90
N LYS A 21 -0.01 14.47 -8.94
CA LYS A 21 0.52 13.14 -9.25
C LYS A 21 1.35 12.54 -8.13
N ILE A 22 2.12 13.35 -7.40
CA ILE A 22 2.95 12.87 -6.28
C ILE A 22 2.06 12.52 -5.10
N ALA A 23 1.17 13.40 -4.68
CA ALA A 23 0.25 13.15 -3.56
C ALA A 23 -0.68 11.97 -3.82
N SER A 24 -1.09 11.75 -5.08
CA SER A 24 -1.93 10.62 -5.46
C SER A 24 -1.23 9.25 -5.32
N GLN A 25 0.11 9.22 -5.16
CA GLN A 25 0.83 7.99 -4.85
C GLN A 25 0.49 7.42 -3.46
N LEU A 26 -0.02 8.25 -2.53
CA LEU A 26 -0.52 7.76 -1.24
C LEU A 26 -1.62 6.69 -1.40
N GLU A 27 -2.43 6.79 -2.44
CA GLU A 27 -3.42 5.78 -2.81
C GLU A 27 -2.85 4.76 -3.82
N GLY A 28 -1.98 5.24 -4.71
CA GLY A 28 -1.46 4.46 -5.83
C GLY A 28 -0.44 3.39 -5.49
N SER A 29 0.33 3.57 -4.41
CA SER A 29 1.37 2.64 -3.95
C SER A 29 1.37 2.53 -2.43
N LYS A 30 1.09 1.34 -1.94
CA LYS A 30 1.15 1.03 -0.51
C LYS A 30 2.58 1.20 0.03
N ILE A 31 3.56 0.84 -0.78
CA ILE A 31 4.98 0.98 -0.44
C ILE A 31 5.38 2.46 -0.32
N PHE A 32 4.91 3.31 -1.22
CA PHE A 32 5.15 4.75 -1.12
C PHE A 32 4.62 5.30 0.21
N THR A 33 3.39 4.95 0.57
CA THR A 33 2.77 5.36 1.83
C THR A 33 3.53 4.84 3.05
N LYS A 34 3.95 3.57 3.03
CA LYS A 34 4.74 2.98 4.13
C LYS A 34 6.09 3.68 4.32
N LYS A 35 6.80 3.96 3.23
CA LYS A 35 8.08 4.69 3.27
C LYS A 35 7.88 6.11 3.80
N LEU A 36 6.82 6.80 3.38
CA LEU A 36 6.48 8.11 3.90
C LEU A 36 6.18 8.07 5.40
N CYS A 37 5.39 7.11 5.85
CA CYS A 37 5.12 6.92 7.28
C CYS A 37 6.41 6.72 8.08
N GLN A 38 7.34 5.93 7.57
CA GLN A 38 8.63 5.68 8.19
C GLN A 38 9.50 6.94 8.23
N GLU A 39 9.57 7.69 7.13
CA GLU A 39 10.35 8.93 7.01
C GLU A 39 9.88 10.01 8.00
N TYR A 40 8.56 10.15 8.14
CA TYR A 40 7.95 11.17 8.99
C TYR A 40 7.53 10.66 10.38
N ASN A 41 7.92 9.44 10.75
CA ASN A 41 7.56 8.82 12.03
C ASN A 41 6.04 8.76 12.28
N ILE A 42 5.25 8.56 11.22
CA ILE A 42 3.79 8.37 11.32
C ILE A 42 3.54 6.93 11.75
N PRO A 43 2.74 6.69 12.81
CA PRO A 43 2.43 5.35 13.26
C PRO A 43 1.83 4.49 12.14
N THR A 44 2.39 3.32 11.94
CA THR A 44 1.91 2.34 10.97
C THR A 44 2.35 0.93 11.39
N ALA A 45 1.68 -0.10 10.88
CA ALA A 45 2.09 -1.49 11.13
C ALA A 45 3.55 -1.72 10.70
N ASN A 46 4.31 -2.50 11.48
CA ASN A 46 5.63 -2.96 11.06
C ASN A 46 5.54 -3.72 9.74
N PHE A 47 6.50 -3.51 8.86
CA PHE A 47 6.42 -4.06 7.51
C PHE A 47 7.77 -4.45 6.92
N GLY A 48 7.72 -5.34 5.93
CA GLY A 48 8.83 -5.68 5.03
C GLY A 48 8.39 -5.54 3.57
N ILE A 49 9.32 -5.14 2.70
CA ILE A 49 9.10 -4.99 1.25
C ILE A 49 10.02 -5.96 0.54
N PHE A 50 9.47 -6.76 -0.38
CA PHE A 50 10.20 -7.82 -1.06
C PHE A 50 9.95 -7.77 -2.56
N GLU A 51 11.04 -7.87 -3.34
CA GLU A 51 11.03 -7.85 -4.80
C GLU A 51 11.03 -9.26 -5.41
N ASN A 52 11.19 -10.28 -4.58
CA ASN A 52 11.20 -11.67 -5.00
C ASN A 52 10.61 -12.61 -3.95
N ARG A 53 10.22 -13.80 -4.40
CA ARG A 53 9.57 -14.83 -3.58
C ARG A 53 10.47 -15.40 -2.48
N ILE A 54 11.74 -15.55 -2.77
CA ILE A 54 12.70 -16.21 -1.87
C ILE A 54 12.85 -15.37 -0.60
N ASP A 55 13.13 -14.09 -0.75
CA ASP A 55 13.34 -13.19 0.38
C ASP A 55 12.03 -12.98 1.16
N ALA A 56 10.88 -12.88 0.46
CA ALA A 56 9.58 -12.79 1.11
C ALA A 56 9.28 -14.02 1.98
N LYS A 57 9.49 -15.23 1.46
CA LYS A 57 9.28 -16.47 2.21
C LYS A 57 10.24 -16.61 3.39
N LYS A 58 11.53 -16.31 3.19
CA LYS A 58 12.52 -16.33 4.27
C LYS A 58 12.15 -15.37 5.42
N PHE A 59 11.60 -14.22 5.11
CA PHE A 59 11.09 -13.29 6.13
C PHE A 59 9.91 -13.90 6.89
N LEU A 60 8.97 -14.55 6.18
CA LEU A 60 7.78 -15.17 6.75
C LEU A 60 8.08 -16.32 7.70
N GLU A 61 9.17 -17.08 7.50
CA GLU A 61 9.62 -18.16 8.41
C GLU A 61 9.87 -17.66 9.85
N ASN A 62 10.17 -16.36 10.01
CA ASN A 62 10.48 -15.74 11.30
C ASN A 62 9.41 -14.73 11.75
N THR A 63 8.25 -14.71 11.10
CA THR A 63 7.18 -13.71 11.36
C THR A 63 6.10 -14.30 12.26
N LYS A 64 5.50 -13.44 13.10
CA LYS A 64 4.33 -13.83 13.90
C LYS A 64 3.06 -13.81 13.06
N TYR A 65 2.13 -14.68 13.41
CA TYR A 65 0.82 -14.75 12.77
C TYR A 65 -0.29 -14.24 13.68
N PRO A 66 -1.40 -13.72 13.13
CA PRO A 66 -1.61 -13.48 11.71
C PRO A 66 -0.71 -12.37 11.16
N ASN A 67 -0.48 -12.38 9.83
CA ASN A 67 0.14 -11.28 9.11
C ASN A 67 -0.71 -10.84 7.91
N VAL A 68 -0.35 -9.71 7.30
CA VAL A 68 -1.08 -9.17 6.15
C VAL A 68 -0.13 -9.04 4.96
N ILE A 69 -0.49 -9.68 3.86
CA ILE A 69 0.31 -9.66 2.63
C ILE A 69 -0.45 -8.85 1.56
N LYS A 70 0.24 -7.90 0.96
CA LYS A 70 -0.38 -6.96 0.01
C LYS A 70 0.43 -6.86 -1.28
N ALA A 71 -0.27 -6.87 -2.41
CA ALA A 71 0.31 -6.48 -3.69
C ALA A 71 0.48 -4.96 -3.75
N ASP A 72 1.66 -4.49 -4.22
CA ASP A 72 1.92 -3.06 -4.40
C ASP A 72 1.46 -2.59 -5.78
N ASN A 73 0.15 -2.52 -5.97
CA ASN A 73 -0.50 -1.94 -7.14
C ASN A 73 -1.94 -1.56 -6.82
N LEU A 74 -2.60 -0.90 -7.78
CA LEU A 74 -4.03 -0.61 -7.73
C LEU A 74 -4.82 -1.89 -8.07
N ALA A 75 -4.97 -2.77 -7.09
CA ALA A 75 -5.67 -4.05 -7.24
C ALA A 75 -7.18 -3.95 -6.96
N ALA A 76 -7.77 -2.76 -7.03
CA ALA A 76 -9.20 -2.50 -6.75
C ALA A 76 -9.69 -3.15 -5.43
N GLY A 77 -8.87 -3.05 -4.37
CA GLY A 77 -9.18 -3.62 -3.05
C GLY A 77 -8.97 -5.12 -2.91
N LYS A 78 -8.55 -5.84 -3.97
CA LYS A 78 -8.48 -7.32 -3.97
C LYS A 78 -7.10 -7.89 -3.64
N GLY A 79 -6.05 -7.10 -3.66
CA GLY A 79 -4.67 -7.57 -3.49
C GLY A 79 -4.20 -7.58 -2.02
N VAL A 80 -5.05 -7.96 -1.07
CA VAL A 80 -4.75 -8.02 0.37
C VAL A 80 -5.17 -9.37 0.91
N TYR A 81 -4.25 -10.04 1.62
CA TYR A 81 -4.46 -11.31 2.29
C TYR A 81 -4.19 -11.17 3.78
N ILE A 82 -5.09 -11.65 4.61
CA ILE A 82 -4.84 -11.87 6.04
C ILE A 82 -4.53 -13.35 6.18
N CYS A 83 -3.31 -13.66 6.58
CA CYS A 83 -2.79 -15.02 6.64
C CYS A 83 -2.60 -15.44 8.11
N ASN A 84 -3.16 -16.57 8.49
CA ASN A 84 -3.13 -17.06 9.86
C ASN A 84 -1.97 -18.03 10.14
N ASN A 85 -1.27 -18.45 9.09
CA ASN A 85 -0.15 -19.39 9.16
C ASN A 85 0.80 -19.20 7.98
N GLU A 86 1.95 -19.86 8.05
CA GLU A 86 3.01 -19.81 7.05
C GLU A 86 2.53 -20.30 5.67
N GLN A 87 1.77 -21.38 5.62
CA GLN A 87 1.29 -21.95 4.35
C GLN A 87 0.39 -20.97 3.60
N GLU A 88 -0.56 -20.32 4.29
CA GLU A 88 -1.41 -19.28 3.70
C GLU A 88 -0.59 -18.10 3.18
N SER A 89 0.44 -17.70 3.95
CA SER A 89 1.33 -16.61 3.58
C SER A 89 2.17 -16.93 2.34
N PHE A 90 2.71 -18.14 2.26
CA PHE A 90 3.47 -18.59 1.10
C PHE A 90 2.61 -18.63 -0.17
N MET A 91 1.37 -19.13 -0.05
CA MET A 91 0.41 -19.12 -1.17
C MET A 91 0.09 -17.70 -1.62
N ALA A 92 -0.15 -16.77 -0.70
CA ALA A 92 -0.42 -15.38 -1.01
C ALA A 92 0.75 -14.71 -1.76
N VAL A 93 1.98 -14.95 -1.32
CA VAL A 93 3.20 -14.47 -2.00
C VAL A 93 3.29 -15.01 -3.43
N GLU A 94 3.05 -16.33 -3.63
CA GLU A 94 3.08 -16.92 -4.98
C GLU A 94 2.02 -16.31 -5.88
N GLU A 95 0.77 -16.24 -5.44
CA GLU A 95 -0.34 -15.68 -6.22
C GLU A 95 -0.10 -14.23 -6.65
N ILE A 96 0.51 -13.42 -5.78
CA ILE A 96 0.84 -12.03 -6.12
C ILE A 96 1.93 -11.97 -7.18
N PHE A 97 3.03 -12.71 -7.02
CA PHE A 97 4.11 -12.72 -8.01
C PHE A 97 3.74 -13.44 -9.32
N ASP A 98 2.76 -14.34 -9.30
CA ASP A 98 2.18 -14.96 -10.50
C ASP A 98 1.27 -13.99 -11.27
N GLY A 99 1.00 -12.82 -10.70
CA GLY A 99 0.26 -11.76 -11.38
C GLY A 99 -1.25 -11.83 -11.24
N LYS A 100 -1.78 -12.53 -10.24
CA LYS A 100 -3.24 -12.62 -9.98
C LYS A 100 -3.91 -11.25 -9.88
N PHE A 101 -3.19 -10.23 -9.43
CA PHE A 101 -3.67 -8.85 -9.30
C PHE A 101 -2.97 -7.89 -10.27
N GLY A 102 -2.49 -8.39 -11.40
CA GLY A 102 -1.62 -7.66 -12.33
C GLY A 102 -0.15 -7.82 -11.96
N LYS A 103 0.75 -7.24 -12.78
CA LYS A 103 2.20 -7.33 -12.56
C LYS A 103 2.60 -6.50 -11.34
N ALA A 104 2.53 -7.10 -10.15
CA ALA A 104 3.13 -6.53 -8.95
C ALA A 104 4.65 -6.75 -9.00
N LYS A 105 5.42 -5.68 -8.83
CA LYS A 105 6.89 -5.75 -8.74
C LYS A 105 7.33 -6.13 -7.33
N ASN A 106 6.52 -5.81 -6.35
CA ASN A 106 6.83 -5.97 -4.94
C ASN A 106 5.65 -6.57 -4.19
N VAL A 107 5.98 -7.29 -3.12
CA VAL A 107 5.04 -7.71 -2.09
C VAL A 107 5.37 -6.95 -0.81
N LEU A 108 4.33 -6.43 -0.16
CA LEU A 108 4.39 -5.82 1.15
C LEU A 108 3.86 -6.83 2.17
N ILE A 109 4.64 -7.11 3.21
CA ILE A 109 4.26 -7.97 4.33
C ILE A 109 4.18 -7.10 5.58
N GLU A 110 3.06 -7.14 6.28
CA GLU A 110 2.81 -6.33 7.47
C GLU A 110 2.39 -7.20 8.66
N GLU A 111 2.67 -6.73 9.86
CA GLU A 111 2.03 -7.27 11.06
C GLU A 111 0.52 -7.01 11.00
N PHE A 112 -0.25 -7.93 11.57
CA PHE A 112 -1.68 -7.74 11.73
C PHE A 112 -1.96 -6.90 12.98
N LEU A 113 -2.55 -5.73 12.79
CA LEU A 113 -2.98 -4.87 13.90
C LEU A 113 -4.34 -5.33 14.42
N LYS A 114 -4.44 -5.52 15.73
CA LYS A 114 -5.71 -5.79 16.42
C LYS A 114 -6.30 -4.48 16.91
N GLY A 115 -7.57 -4.24 16.64
CA GLY A 115 -8.24 -3.02 17.06
C GLY A 115 -9.57 -2.82 16.34
N GLU A 116 -10.22 -1.72 16.64
CA GLU A 116 -11.40 -1.27 15.92
C GLU A 116 -10.94 -0.41 14.72
N GLU A 117 -11.52 -0.68 13.55
CA GLU A 117 -11.24 0.10 12.36
C GLU A 117 -12.12 1.33 12.31
N MET A 118 -11.51 2.51 12.07
CA MET A 118 -12.21 3.75 11.89
C MET A 118 -11.71 4.47 10.64
N SER A 119 -12.64 4.94 9.81
CA SER A 119 -12.33 5.83 8.70
C SER A 119 -12.37 7.28 9.15
N TYR A 120 -11.31 8.03 8.88
CA TYR A 120 -11.22 9.45 9.17
C TYR A 120 -10.92 10.22 7.88
N PHE A 121 -11.81 11.16 7.53
CA PHE A 121 -11.70 11.92 6.30
C PHE A 121 -11.41 13.39 6.61
N ILE A 122 -10.47 13.95 5.88
CA ILE A 122 -10.15 15.37 5.93
C ILE A 122 -10.17 15.98 4.52
N ILE A 123 -10.51 17.23 4.44
CA ILE A 123 -10.36 18.05 3.23
C ILE A 123 -9.34 19.14 3.56
N SER A 124 -8.29 19.26 2.73
CA SER A 124 -7.24 20.26 2.93
C SER A 124 -6.86 20.92 1.62
N ASP A 125 -6.58 22.22 1.68
CA ASP A 125 -5.97 23.02 0.61
C ASP A 125 -4.45 23.23 0.82
N GLY A 126 -3.88 22.54 1.82
CA GLY A 126 -2.46 22.65 2.21
C GLY A 126 -2.22 23.66 3.36
N SER A 127 -3.19 24.51 3.66
CA SER A 127 -3.13 25.50 4.75
C SER A 127 -4.27 25.37 5.76
N THR A 128 -5.43 24.94 5.29
CA THR A 128 -6.64 24.75 6.10
C THR A 128 -7.10 23.31 6.04
N ILE A 129 -7.55 22.77 7.17
CA ILE A 129 -8.11 21.42 7.29
C ILE A 129 -9.55 21.52 7.79
N LYS A 130 -10.47 20.78 7.17
CA LYS A 130 -11.87 20.63 7.58
C LYS A 130 -12.26 19.16 7.61
#